data_8f591a899b7c282d965f0855bc19445d
#
_entry.id   8f591a899b7c282d965f0855bc19445d
#
_cell.length_a   1.000
_cell.length_b   1.000
_cell.length_c   1.000
_cell.angle_alpha   90.00
_cell.angle_beta   90.00
_cell.angle_gamma   90.00
#
_symmetry.space_group_name_H-M   'P 1'
#
loop_
_entity.id
_entity.type
_entity.pdbx_description
1 polymer ?
#
loop_
_entity_poly.entity_id
_entity_poly.type
_entity_poly.pdbx_seq_one_letter_code
_entity_poly.pdbx_strand_id
1 'polypeptide(L)'
;DLTDLKTGHLRVGGTHYFNAYILPPVIAAYKKKFPGISLQLIEAGSWELIDMLKNDKIDLTFNCTPDPSDKLRRSPSFQDTILLAVPSHFSVNRFFTKTALSSQDVLARKFEDPDCPSITLQAFTDTPFILLTPGNNLRKRSMTFFKEAGITPNITMEVSQLVTLIIWPDPGSGQLLSVTGC
;
A
#
# COMPACT_ATOMS: atom_id res chain seq x y z
N ASP A 1 -10.85 26.79 -18.02
CA ASP A 1 -10.82 25.78 -19.09
C ASP A 1 -9.45 25.11 -19.08
N LEU A 2 -9.38 23.82 -18.72
CA LEU A 2 -8.11 23.08 -18.57
C LEU A 2 -7.47 22.72 -19.94
N THR A 3 -8.10 23.10 -21.03
CA THR A 3 -7.65 22.80 -22.40
C THR A 3 -6.54 23.73 -22.91
N ASP A 4 -6.26 24.83 -22.19
CA ASP A 4 -5.26 25.82 -22.61
C ASP A 4 -3.90 25.73 -21.89
N LEU A 5 -3.66 24.67 -21.09
CA LEU A 5 -2.37 24.43 -20.44
C LEU A 5 -1.30 24.01 -21.45
N LYS A 6 -0.73 24.99 -22.14
CA LYS A 6 0.30 24.75 -23.18
C LYS A 6 1.69 24.48 -22.60
N THR A 7 2.03 25.07 -21.47
CA THR A 7 3.33 24.93 -20.80
C THR A 7 3.18 25.04 -19.29
N GLY A 8 4.09 24.41 -18.54
CA GLY A 8 4.10 24.49 -17.10
C GLY A 8 5.03 23.45 -16.48
N HIS A 9 5.07 23.45 -15.14
CA HIS A 9 5.83 22.49 -14.35
C HIS A 9 4.95 21.92 -13.27
N LEU A 10 4.98 20.59 -13.09
CA LEU A 10 4.20 19.88 -12.07
C LEU A 10 5.13 18.97 -11.27
N ARG A 11 5.21 19.20 -9.96
CA ARG A 11 5.99 18.42 -9.00
C ARG A 11 5.05 17.43 -8.31
N VAL A 12 5.26 16.14 -8.56
CA VAL A 12 4.41 15.06 -8.05
C VAL A 12 5.19 14.25 -7.03
N GLY A 13 4.71 14.21 -5.80
CA GLY A 13 5.28 13.40 -4.73
C GLY A 13 4.60 12.03 -4.64
N GLY A 14 5.38 10.99 -4.44
CA GLY A 14 4.87 9.64 -4.17
C GLY A 14 5.86 8.84 -3.33
N THR A 15 5.36 7.86 -2.58
CA THR A 15 6.24 6.87 -1.95
C THR A 15 6.87 5.99 -3.03
N HIS A 16 7.92 5.25 -2.66
CA HIS A 16 8.61 4.35 -3.60
C HIS A 16 7.65 3.48 -4.40
N TYR A 17 6.68 2.84 -3.74
CA TYR A 17 5.71 1.97 -4.40
C TYR A 17 4.86 2.72 -5.43
N PHE A 18 4.37 3.91 -5.10
CA PHE A 18 3.59 4.73 -6.04
C PHE A 18 4.42 5.15 -7.24
N ASN A 19 5.64 5.64 -7.02
CA ASN A 19 6.50 6.13 -8.09
C ASN A 19 6.98 5.00 -9.01
N ALA A 20 7.22 3.80 -8.47
CA ALA A 20 7.72 2.68 -9.26
C ALA A 20 6.62 1.91 -10.01
N TYR A 21 5.42 1.76 -9.44
CA TYR A 21 4.42 0.81 -9.94
C TYR A 21 3.09 1.44 -10.35
N ILE A 22 2.66 2.52 -9.70
CA ILE A 22 1.33 3.09 -9.90
C ILE A 22 1.38 4.29 -10.84
N LEU A 23 2.30 5.20 -10.64
CA LEU A 23 2.34 6.48 -11.38
C LEU A 23 2.86 6.38 -12.82
N PRO A 24 3.76 5.48 -13.22
CA PRO A 24 4.32 5.50 -14.57
C PRO A 24 3.26 5.48 -15.69
N PRO A 25 2.26 4.58 -15.70
CA PRO A 25 1.23 4.59 -16.74
C PRO A 25 0.36 5.85 -16.68
N VAL A 26 0.08 6.38 -15.49
CA VAL A 26 -0.70 7.62 -15.31
C VAL A 26 0.05 8.81 -15.91
N ILE A 27 1.35 8.91 -15.60
CA ILE A 27 2.23 9.97 -16.11
C ILE A 27 2.38 9.88 -17.63
N ALA A 28 2.54 8.67 -18.16
CA ALA A 28 2.63 8.47 -19.62
C ALA A 28 1.34 8.98 -20.33
N ALA A 29 0.17 8.64 -19.78
CA ALA A 29 -1.10 9.13 -20.30
C ALA A 29 -1.23 10.67 -20.17
N TYR A 30 -0.83 11.22 -19.04
CA TYR A 30 -0.83 12.67 -18.82
C TYR A 30 0.09 13.39 -19.79
N LYS A 31 1.33 12.92 -19.97
CA LYS A 31 2.31 13.51 -20.91
C LYS A 31 1.83 13.45 -22.36
N LYS A 32 1.12 12.39 -22.74
CA LYS A 32 0.51 12.28 -24.08
C LYS A 32 -0.56 13.38 -24.29
N LYS A 33 -1.33 13.70 -23.25
CA LYS A 33 -2.39 14.71 -23.32
C LYS A 33 -1.85 16.13 -23.16
N PHE A 34 -0.80 16.33 -22.38
CA PHE A 34 -0.21 17.64 -22.07
C PHE A 34 1.31 17.63 -22.30
N PRO A 35 1.78 17.58 -23.56
CA PRO A 35 3.21 17.40 -23.87
C PRO A 35 4.07 18.59 -23.43
N GLY A 36 3.51 19.80 -23.34
CA GLY A 36 4.20 21.01 -22.91
C GLY A 36 4.40 21.13 -21.38
N ILE A 37 3.77 20.27 -20.58
CA ILE A 37 3.95 20.26 -19.14
C ILE A 37 5.18 19.43 -18.76
N SER A 38 6.15 20.04 -18.07
CA SER A 38 7.25 19.29 -17.49
C SER A 38 6.81 18.65 -16.16
N LEU A 39 7.24 17.41 -15.92
CA LEU A 39 6.90 16.65 -14.71
C LEU A 39 8.16 16.33 -13.93
N GLN A 40 8.11 16.52 -12.61
CA GLN A 40 9.12 16.06 -11.69
C GLN A 40 8.49 15.08 -10.71
N LEU A 41 9.02 13.86 -10.63
CA LEU A 41 8.67 12.90 -9.59
C LEU A 41 9.60 13.03 -8.42
N ILE A 42 9.03 13.10 -7.22
CA ILE A 42 9.77 13.23 -5.96
C ILE A 42 9.39 12.04 -5.10
N GLU A 43 10.39 11.32 -4.60
CA GLU A 43 10.21 10.20 -3.70
C GLU A 43 10.50 10.63 -2.26
N ALA A 44 9.56 10.34 -1.36
CA ALA A 44 9.73 10.59 0.07
C ALA A 44 8.75 9.73 0.88
N GLY A 45 8.90 9.73 2.20
CA GLY A 45 7.96 9.09 3.12
C GLY A 45 6.60 9.78 3.14
N SER A 46 5.54 9.04 3.49
CA SER A 46 4.16 9.53 3.48
C SER A 46 3.95 10.84 4.26
N TRP A 47 4.55 10.97 5.42
CA TRP A 47 4.44 12.18 6.25
C TRP A 47 5.27 13.34 5.69
N GLU A 48 6.46 13.05 5.19
CA GLU A 48 7.33 14.04 4.55
C GLU A 48 6.67 14.63 3.30
N LEU A 49 5.99 13.81 2.50
CA LEU A 49 5.22 14.27 1.33
C LEU A 49 4.11 15.24 1.72
N ILE A 50 3.42 15.00 2.84
CA ILE A 50 2.41 15.93 3.37
C ILE A 50 3.06 17.26 3.78
N ASP A 51 4.20 17.22 4.46
CA ASP A 51 4.93 18.42 4.84
C ASP A 51 5.46 19.18 3.63
N MET A 52 5.96 18.47 2.62
CA MET A 52 6.38 19.07 1.36
C MET A 52 5.23 19.76 0.64
N LEU A 53 4.05 19.16 0.62
CA LEU A 53 2.85 19.73 0.02
C LEU A 53 2.39 21.00 0.77
N LYS A 54 2.40 20.97 2.10
CA LYS A 54 2.05 22.12 2.94
C LYS A 54 3.02 23.31 2.80
N ASN A 55 4.24 23.03 2.39
CA ASN A 55 5.29 24.02 2.20
C ASN A 55 5.55 24.36 0.72
N ASP A 56 4.60 24.04 -0.16
CA ASP A 56 4.67 24.31 -1.61
C ASP A 56 5.92 23.73 -2.31
N LYS A 57 6.54 22.69 -1.74
CA LYS A 57 7.68 22.00 -2.35
C LYS A 57 7.25 21.02 -3.43
N ILE A 58 6.04 20.51 -3.33
CA ILE A 58 5.36 19.69 -4.35
C ILE A 58 3.95 20.23 -4.57
N ASP A 59 3.36 19.94 -5.71
CA ASP A 59 2.04 20.44 -6.12
C ASP A 59 0.94 19.41 -5.87
N LEU A 60 1.31 18.13 -5.89
CA LEU A 60 0.41 16.99 -5.74
C LEU A 60 1.14 15.83 -5.07
N THR A 61 0.44 15.08 -4.23
CA THR A 61 0.93 13.79 -3.73
C THR A 61 -0.14 12.72 -3.75
N PHE A 62 0.26 11.49 -4.05
CA PHE A 62 -0.54 10.29 -3.85
C PHE A 62 -0.17 9.67 -2.50
N ASN A 63 -1.14 9.62 -1.58
CA ASN A 63 -0.87 9.23 -0.22
C ASN A 63 -2.11 8.59 0.42
N CYS A 64 -1.91 7.52 1.19
CA CYS A 64 -2.96 6.88 1.99
C CYS A 64 -3.03 7.43 3.43
N THR A 65 -2.16 8.39 3.79
CA THR A 65 -2.13 8.96 5.14
C THR A 65 -3.17 10.07 5.26
N PRO A 66 -4.11 9.99 6.21
CA PRO A 66 -5.00 11.11 6.46
C PRO A 66 -4.22 12.29 7.05
N ASP A 67 -4.40 13.47 6.47
CA ASP A 67 -3.96 14.71 7.08
C ASP A 67 -5.12 15.26 7.92
N PRO A 68 -4.96 15.48 9.22
CA PRO A 68 -6.01 16.03 10.06
C PRO A 68 -6.27 17.52 9.81
N SER A 69 -5.40 18.21 9.07
CA SER A 69 -5.60 19.62 8.75
C SER A 69 -6.50 19.79 7.51
N ASP A 70 -7.43 20.75 7.56
CA ASP A 70 -8.29 21.11 6.42
C ASP A 70 -7.55 21.96 5.36
N LYS A 71 -6.23 22.07 5.47
CA LYS A 71 -5.42 22.92 4.57
C LYS A 71 -5.21 22.29 3.19
N LEU A 72 -5.38 20.97 3.07
CA LEU A 72 -5.13 20.26 1.82
C LEU A 72 -6.44 19.78 1.19
N ARG A 73 -6.59 20.03 -0.10
CA ARG A 73 -7.67 19.45 -0.88
C ARG A 73 -7.39 17.98 -1.14
N ARG A 74 -8.37 17.12 -0.86
CA ARG A 74 -8.29 15.68 -1.10
C ARG A 74 -9.24 15.25 -2.20
N SER A 75 -8.79 14.33 -3.03
CA SER A 75 -9.63 13.66 -4.02
C SER A 75 -9.38 12.15 -3.91
N PRO A 76 -10.38 11.35 -3.50
CA PRO A 76 -10.24 9.90 -3.53
C PRO A 76 -9.93 9.42 -4.95
N SER A 77 -8.90 8.59 -5.10
CA SER A 77 -8.50 8.06 -6.41
C SER A 77 -8.79 6.57 -6.54
N PHE A 78 -8.53 5.80 -5.48
CA PHE A 78 -8.81 4.36 -5.40
C PHE A 78 -8.75 3.89 -3.94
N GLN A 79 -9.27 2.70 -3.68
CA GLN A 79 -9.15 2.02 -2.40
C GLN A 79 -8.05 0.96 -2.49
N ASP A 80 -7.32 0.76 -1.39
CA ASP A 80 -6.40 -0.34 -1.22
C ASP A 80 -6.86 -1.29 -0.11
N THR A 81 -6.52 -2.55 -0.22
CA THR A 81 -6.77 -3.57 0.78
C THR A 81 -5.44 -4.17 1.22
N ILE A 82 -5.24 -4.29 2.54
CA ILE A 82 -4.06 -4.96 3.08
C ILE A 82 -4.36 -6.46 3.16
N LEU A 83 -3.53 -7.24 2.50
CA LEU A 83 -3.59 -8.70 2.56
C LEU A 83 -2.40 -9.23 3.36
N LEU A 84 -2.61 -10.33 4.09
CA LEU A 84 -1.54 -11.05 4.76
C LEU A 84 -0.97 -12.10 3.80
N ALA A 85 0.32 -11.99 3.48
CA ALA A 85 1.05 -13.02 2.74
C ALA A 85 1.68 -14.02 3.71
N VAL A 86 1.35 -15.29 3.56
CA VAL A 86 1.85 -16.37 4.42
C VAL A 86 2.66 -17.35 3.57
N PRO A 87 3.95 -17.59 3.87
CA PRO A 87 4.76 -18.55 3.13
C PRO A 87 4.13 -19.95 3.14
N SER A 88 4.15 -20.65 2.01
CA SER A 88 3.46 -21.95 1.83
C SER A 88 3.92 -23.03 2.81
N HIS A 89 5.17 -22.99 3.23
CA HIS A 89 5.76 -23.97 4.16
C HIS A 89 5.31 -23.77 5.63
N PHE A 90 4.63 -22.68 5.96
CA PHE A 90 4.15 -22.44 7.32
C PHE A 90 3.02 -23.43 7.66
N SER A 91 3.15 -24.09 8.81
CA SER A 91 2.19 -25.10 9.26
C SER A 91 0.76 -24.57 9.46
N VAL A 92 0.62 -23.29 9.76
CA VAL A 92 -0.65 -22.60 9.93
C VAL A 92 -1.52 -22.66 8.66
N ASN A 93 -0.92 -22.74 7.48
CA ASN A 93 -1.65 -22.83 6.20
C ASN A 93 -2.57 -24.06 6.11
N ARG A 94 -2.28 -25.13 6.84
CA ARG A 94 -3.13 -26.33 6.87
C ARG A 94 -4.56 -26.05 7.35
N PHE A 95 -4.73 -25.03 8.15
CA PHE A 95 -6.03 -24.65 8.69
C PHE A 95 -6.82 -23.72 7.73
N PHE A 96 -6.16 -23.17 6.72
CA PHE A 96 -6.72 -22.09 5.88
C PHE A 96 -6.76 -22.41 4.39
N THR A 97 -6.59 -23.65 3.99
CA THR A 97 -6.60 -24.06 2.57
C THR A 97 -7.86 -23.65 1.80
N LYS A 98 -9.01 -23.52 2.49
CA LYS A 98 -10.29 -23.12 1.88
C LYS A 98 -10.51 -21.60 1.87
N THR A 99 -9.72 -20.85 2.63
CA THR A 99 -9.87 -19.40 2.79
C THR A 99 -8.70 -18.63 2.16
N ALA A 100 -7.68 -19.37 1.73
CA ALA A 100 -6.52 -18.78 1.06
C ALA A 100 -6.89 -18.33 -0.36
N LEU A 101 -6.43 -17.13 -0.71
CA LEU A 101 -6.57 -16.57 -2.04
C LEU A 101 -5.36 -16.96 -2.91
N SER A 102 -5.62 -17.45 -4.09
CA SER A 102 -4.59 -17.62 -5.11
C SER A 102 -4.21 -16.27 -5.73
N SER A 103 -3.10 -16.22 -6.45
CA SER A 103 -2.73 -15.03 -7.22
C SER A 103 -3.82 -14.62 -8.23
N GLN A 104 -4.52 -15.60 -8.83
CA GLN A 104 -5.64 -15.32 -9.74
C GLN A 104 -6.84 -14.71 -8.99
N ASP A 105 -7.14 -15.17 -7.78
CA ASP A 105 -8.21 -14.61 -6.95
C ASP A 105 -7.91 -13.16 -6.56
N VAL A 106 -6.64 -12.85 -6.27
CA VAL A 106 -6.20 -11.49 -5.97
C VAL A 106 -6.31 -10.59 -7.21
N LEU A 107 -5.87 -11.06 -8.37
CA LEU A 107 -6.00 -10.32 -9.63
C LEU A 107 -7.48 -10.09 -10.00
N ALA A 108 -8.34 -11.05 -9.71
CA ALA A 108 -9.80 -10.94 -9.88
C ALA A 108 -10.48 -10.12 -8.77
N ARG A 109 -9.71 -9.59 -7.80
CA ARG A 109 -10.19 -8.79 -6.65
C ARG A 109 -11.24 -9.51 -5.79
N LYS A 110 -11.18 -10.84 -5.68
CA LYS A 110 -12.14 -11.61 -4.88
C LYS A 110 -12.16 -11.24 -3.40
N PHE A 111 -11.08 -10.65 -2.90
CA PHE A 111 -11.00 -10.12 -1.53
C PHE A 111 -11.96 -8.96 -1.26
N GLU A 112 -12.58 -8.37 -2.28
CA GLU A 112 -13.59 -7.32 -2.17
C GLU A 112 -15.03 -7.87 -2.10
N ASP A 113 -15.19 -9.15 -2.39
CA ASP A 113 -16.49 -9.82 -2.27
C ASP A 113 -16.89 -9.89 -0.78
N PRO A 114 -18.09 -9.43 -0.41
CA PRO A 114 -18.58 -9.55 0.97
C PRO A 114 -18.59 -10.98 1.51
N ASP A 115 -18.75 -11.97 0.62
CA ASP A 115 -18.75 -13.39 0.96
C ASP A 115 -17.36 -14.02 0.94
N CYS A 116 -16.30 -13.23 0.67
CA CYS A 116 -14.93 -13.72 0.68
C CYS A 116 -14.55 -14.18 2.09
N PRO A 117 -14.14 -15.45 2.26
CA PRO A 117 -13.72 -15.94 3.55
C PRO A 117 -12.53 -15.14 4.09
N SER A 118 -12.63 -14.71 5.32
CA SER A 118 -11.56 -13.98 6.02
C SER A 118 -11.08 -14.75 7.25
N ILE A 119 -9.91 -14.41 7.72
CA ILE A 119 -9.28 -15.04 8.87
C ILE A 119 -8.96 -13.97 9.90
N THR A 120 -9.10 -14.33 11.17
CA THR A 120 -8.69 -13.45 12.26
C THR A 120 -7.18 -13.52 12.48
N LEU A 121 -6.56 -12.38 12.81
CA LEU A 121 -5.12 -12.32 13.10
C LEU A 121 -4.71 -13.16 14.32
N GLN A 122 -5.64 -13.47 15.23
CA GLN A 122 -5.40 -14.35 16.39
C GLN A 122 -4.85 -15.72 15.99
N ALA A 123 -5.21 -16.22 14.80
CA ALA A 123 -4.69 -17.47 14.27
C ALA A 123 -3.17 -17.47 14.04
N PHE A 124 -2.56 -16.29 14.02
CA PHE A 124 -1.13 -16.07 13.74
C PHE A 124 -0.33 -15.60 14.97
N THR A 125 -0.87 -15.72 16.17
CA THR A 125 -0.23 -15.23 17.41
C THR A 125 1.21 -15.74 17.57
N ASP A 126 1.47 -17.00 17.25
CA ASP A 126 2.79 -17.64 17.37
C ASP A 126 3.60 -17.61 16.06
N THR A 127 3.11 -16.91 15.04
CA THR A 127 3.75 -16.85 13.74
C THR A 127 4.75 -15.68 13.68
N PRO A 128 5.95 -15.86 13.13
CA PRO A 128 6.87 -14.75 12.91
C PRO A 128 6.39 -13.84 11.78
N PHE A 129 6.53 -12.54 11.99
CA PHE A 129 6.16 -11.51 11.02
C PHE A 129 7.36 -10.76 10.48
N ILE A 130 7.30 -10.43 9.20
CA ILE A 130 8.14 -9.42 8.56
C ILE A 130 7.27 -8.20 8.31
N LEU A 131 7.68 -7.05 8.82
CA LEU A 131 6.92 -5.81 8.69
C LEU A 131 7.79 -4.69 8.12
N LEU A 132 7.16 -3.61 7.69
CA LEU A 132 7.88 -2.41 7.32
C LEU A 132 8.45 -1.71 8.56
N THR A 133 9.51 -0.93 8.37
CA THR A 133 10.12 -0.13 9.46
C THR A 133 9.13 0.88 10.04
N PRO A 134 9.31 1.27 11.33
CA PRO A 134 8.55 2.35 11.94
C PRO A 134 8.58 3.63 11.11
N GLY A 135 7.48 4.41 11.13
CA GLY A 135 7.31 5.60 10.29
C GLY A 135 6.64 5.34 8.95
N ASN A 136 6.57 4.10 8.50
CA ASN A 136 5.81 3.74 7.30
C ASN A 136 4.31 3.67 7.58
N ASN A 137 3.48 4.16 6.65
CA ASN A 137 2.03 4.14 6.81
C ASN A 137 1.45 2.71 6.86
N LEU A 138 1.93 1.80 6.00
CA LEU A 138 1.48 0.41 6.03
C LEU A 138 1.82 -0.26 7.36
N ARG A 139 3.02 0.01 7.93
CA ARG A 139 3.38 -0.44 9.28
C ARG A 139 2.37 0.04 10.32
N LYS A 140 2.02 1.33 10.30
CA LYS A 140 1.06 1.91 11.24
C LYS A 140 -0.30 1.21 11.14
N ARG A 141 -0.80 1.01 9.91
CA ARG A 141 -2.08 0.31 9.65
C ARG A 141 -2.02 -1.15 10.15
N SER A 142 -0.94 -1.88 9.85
CA SER A 142 -0.75 -3.25 10.33
C SER A 142 -0.75 -3.34 11.85
N MET A 143 -0.07 -2.42 12.53
CA MET A 143 -0.06 -2.37 14.00
C MET A 143 -1.44 -2.07 14.60
N THR A 144 -2.29 -1.32 13.89
CA THR A 144 -3.69 -1.12 14.30
C THR A 144 -4.46 -2.44 14.25
N PHE A 145 -4.33 -3.22 13.18
CA PHE A 145 -4.96 -4.55 13.09
C PHE A 145 -4.50 -5.51 14.19
N PHE A 146 -3.20 -5.54 14.50
CA PHE A 146 -2.70 -6.36 15.61
C PHE A 146 -3.30 -5.93 16.95
N LYS A 147 -3.38 -4.62 17.19
CA LYS A 147 -3.99 -4.07 18.41
C LYS A 147 -5.48 -4.42 18.51
N GLU A 148 -6.24 -4.27 17.42
CA GLU A 148 -7.67 -4.64 17.36
C GLU A 148 -7.87 -6.14 17.59
N ALA A 149 -6.97 -6.97 17.07
CA ALA A 149 -6.97 -8.41 17.29
C ALA A 149 -6.51 -8.81 18.71
N GLY A 150 -6.03 -7.88 19.53
CA GLY A 150 -5.53 -8.15 20.89
C GLY A 150 -4.24 -8.95 20.93
N ILE A 151 -3.43 -8.94 19.88
CA ILE A 151 -2.17 -9.68 19.80
C ILE A 151 -0.97 -8.75 19.68
N THR A 152 0.17 -9.21 20.18
CA THR A 152 1.47 -8.57 19.96
C THR A 152 2.23 -9.37 18.91
N PRO A 153 2.52 -8.81 17.72
CA PRO A 153 3.19 -9.56 16.67
C PRO A 153 4.63 -9.91 17.05
N ASN A 154 5.05 -11.15 16.79
CA ASN A 154 6.44 -11.56 16.86
C ASN A 154 7.18 -11.07 15.60
N ILE A 155 7.79 -9.89 15.67
CA ILE A 155 8.48 -9.27 14.53
C ILE A 155 9.92 -9.77 14.48
N THR A 156 10.23 -10.59 13.49
CA THR A 156 11.57 -11.19 13.32
C THR A 156 12.43 -10.42 12.32
N MET A 157 11.81 -9.61 11.44
CA MET A 157 12.53 -8.80 10.47
C MET A 157 11.76 -7.51 10.17
N GLU A 158 12.50 -6.43 9.95
CA GLU A 158 11.94 -5.17 9.46
C GLU A 158 12.62 -4.77 8.15
N VAL A 159 11.82 -4.32 7.18
CA VAL A 159 12.29 -3.88 5.87
C VAL A 159 11.76 -2.48 5.56
N SER A 160 12.54 -1.70 4.81
CA SER A 160 12.15 -0.31 4.50
C SER A 160 11.17 -0.20 3.33
N GLN A 161 11.12 -1.20 2.45
CA GLN A 161 10.34 -1.14 1.22
C GLN A 161 9.38 -2.33 1.07
N LEU A 162 8.15 -2.03 0.62
CA LEU A 162 7.10 -3.02 0.41
C LEU A 162 7.52 -4.13 -0.57
N VAL A 163 8.24 -3.79 -1.62
CA VAL A 163 8.68 -4.75 -2.63
C VAL A 163 9.59 -5.82 -2.03
N THR A 164 10.50 -5.42 -1.13
CA THR A 164 11.37 -6.36 -0.40
C THR A 164 10.54 -7.33 0.43
N LEU A 165 9.46 -6.85 1.06
CA LEU A 165 8.57 -7.68 1.87
C LEU A 165 7.82 -8.73 1.03
N ILE A 166 7.46 -8.39 -0.21
CA ILE A 166 6.72 -9.30 -1.11
C ILE A 166 7.65 -10.36 -1.73
N ILE A 167 8.90 -10.00 -2.01
CA ILE A 167 9.85 -10.89 -2.71
C ILE A 167 10.53 -11.87 -1.74
N TRP A 168 10.74 -11.49 -0.47
CA TRP A 168 11.55 -12.23 0.47
C TRP A 168 11.03 -13.64 0.83
N PRO A 169 9.72 -13.91 0.98
CA PRO A 169 9.23 -15.20 1.42
C PRO A 169 9.21 -16.32 0.37
N ASP A 170 10.00 -16.28 -0.66
CA ASP A 170 9.99 -17.23 -1.79
C ASP A 170 8.98 -16.84 -2.88
N PRO A 171 9.42 -16.21 -3.97
CA PRO A 171 8.52 -15.68 -5.00
C PRO A 171 7.71 -16.83 -5.63
N GLY A 172 6.41 -16.82 -5.40
CA GLY A 172 5.46 -17.74 -6.02
C GLY A 172 4.92 -18.87 -5.12
N SER A 173 5.39 -19.02 -3.88
CA SER A 173 4.97 -20.13 -2.99
C SER A 173 4.11 -19.70 -1.78
N GLY A 174 3.76 -18.41 -1.65
CA GLY A 174 2.95 -17.91 -0.53
C GLY A 174 1.44 -18.01 -0.77
N GLN A 175 0.67 -18.22 0.30
CA GLN A 175 -0.78 -18.05 0.30
C GLN A 175 -1.12 -16.63 0.74
N LEU A 176 -2.08 -16.01 0.05
CA LEU A 176 -2.61 -14.71 0.42
C LEU A 176 -3.93 -14.89 1.17
N LEU A 177 -4.07 -14.20 2.27
CA LEU A 177 -5.23 -14.29 3.15
C LEU A 177 -5.83 -12.90 3.31
N SER A 178 -7.14 -12.82 3.14
CA SER A 178 -7.88 -11.61 3.50
C SER A 178 -8.02 -11.55 5.01
N VAL A 179 -7.59 -10.45 5.62
CA VAL A 179 -7.69 -10.23 7.06
C VAL A 179 -8.71 -9.14 7.29
N THR A 180 -9.81 -9.49 7.97
CA THR A 180 -10.75 -8.50 8.49
C THR A 180 -10.36 -8.12 9.91
N GLY A 181 -10.33 -6.82 10.19
CA GLY A 181 -10.45 -6.33 11.57
C GLY A 181 -11.88 -6.60 12.05
N CYS A 182 -12.04 -7.14 13.24
CA CYS A 182 -13.34 -7.27 13.91
C CYS A 182 -13.88 -5.89 14.27
#